data_db708917eeaca2cd0b78b7f1491dc304
#
_entry.id   db708917eeaca2cd0b78b7f1491dc304
#
_cell.length_a   1.000
_cell.length_b   1.000
_cell.length_c   1.000
_cell.angle_alpha   90.00
_cell.angle_beta   90.00
_cell.angle_gamma   90.00
#
_symmetry.space_group_name_H-M   'P 1'
#
loop_
_entity.id
_entity.type
_entity.pdbx_description
1 polymer ?
#
loop_
_entity_poly.entity_id
_entity_poly.type
_entity_poly.pdbx_seq_one_letter_code
_entity_poly.pdbx_strand_id
1 'polypeptide(L)'
;MNERFRNILLDRDGTVIKERHYLADPNGVQLLPGAGRALRALLDAGHRLFLVTNQSGIGRGYFTLAQFAAVQQRLLQLLRQFRVEFTDTAMCPHAPQEGCQCRKPRIGLWEQLRLTHDLVPEQSIMIGDKIADIRFARRAGLAGSTLVLTGHGVNAARELGWSVADDGRSPTPPPHASDRPDQPDIVAADLAAAARWILTQPEQPPRDGL
;
A
#
# COMPACT_ATOMS: atom_id res chain seq x y z
N MET A 1 19.73 -9.60 5.31
CA MET A 1 18.48 -9.11 4.65
C MET A 1 17.34 -9.32 5.61
N ASN A 2 16.54 -8.32 5.87
CA ASN A 2 15.38 -8.49 6.79
C ASN A 2 14.32 -9.39 6.10
N GLU A 3 14.25 -10.66 6.51
CA GLU A 3 13.39 -11.67 5.87
C GLU A 3 11.92 -11.59 6.29
N ARG A 4 11.59 -10.80 7.32
CA ARG A 4 10.21 -10.71 7.82
C ARG A 4 9.24 -10.18 6.76
N PHE A 5 9.63 -9.14 6.02
CA PHE A 5 8.80 -8.54 4.98
C PHE A 5 9.56 -8.45 3.66
N ARG A 6 9.74 -9.58 2.99
CA ARG A 6 10.42 -9.60 1.69
C ARG A 6 9.65 -8.81 0.61
N ASN A 7 8.33 -8.77 0.69
CA ASN A 7 7.46 -8.18 -0.31
C ASN A 7 6.65 -7.04 0.31
N ILE A 8 6.78 -5.85 -0.25
CA ILE A 8 6.05 -4.66 0.17
C ILE A 8 5.00 -4.34 -0.91
N LEU A 9 3.72 -4.54 -0.57
CA LEU A 9 2.60 -4.14 -1.40
C LEU A 9 2.19 -2.72 -1.01
N LEU A 10 1.96 -1.85 -1.99
CA LEU A 10 1.65 -0.44 -1.77
C LEU A 10 0.38 -0.04 -2.53
N ASP A 11 -0.56 0.64 -1.87
CA ASP A 11 -1.53 1.44 -2.63
C ASP A 11 -0.81 2.59 -3.33
N ARG A 12 -1.40 3.12 -4.38
CA ARG A 12 -0.82 4.20 -5.19
C ARG A 12 -1.26 5.58 -4.69
N ASP A 13 -2.56 5.84 -4.82
CA ASP A 13 -3.16 7.17 -4.59
C ASP A 13 -3.37 7.40 -3.09
N GLY A 14 -2.76 8.44 -2.53
CA GLY A 14 -2.75 8.71 -1.11
C GLY A 14 -1.61 8.03 -0.34
N THR A 15 -0.85 7.11 -0.96
CA THR A 15 0.24 6.37 -0.34
C THR A 15 1.60 6.70 -0.97
N VAL A 16 1.74 6.57 -2.28
CA VAL A 16 2.95 6.91 -3.04
C VAL A 16 2.83 8.28 -3.69
N ILE A 17 1.67 8.57 -4.27
CA ILE A 17 1.35 9.86 -4.88
C ILE A 17 0.19 10.55 -4.15
N LYS A 18 0.11 11.87 -4.32
CA LYS A 18 -0.98 12.68 -3.78
C LYS A 18 -2.32 12.20 -4.34
N GLU A 19 -3.31 11.98 -3.47
CA GLU A 19 -4.69 11.67 -3.84
C GLU A 19 -5.33 12.87 -4.58
N ARG A 20 -5.94 12.62 -5.74
CA ARG A 20 -6.53 13.65 -6.59
C ARG A 20 -7.82 13.18 -7.29
N HIS A 21 -8.72 12.55 -6.59
CA HIS A 21 -9.98 12.07 -7.13
C HIS A 21 -9.95 11.74 -8.64
N TYR A 22 -9.87 10.47 -9.01
CA TYR A 22 -9.88 10.01 -10.40
C TYR A 22 -8.81 10.65 -11.30
N LEU A 23 -7.55 10.65 -10.86
CA LEU A 23 -6.42 11.21 -11.59
C LEU A 23 -6.27 10.57 -12.99
N ALA A 24 -6.55 11.37 -14.03
CA ALA A 24 -6.47 10.97 -15.44
C ALA A 24 -5.38 11.73 -16.22
N ASP A 25 -4.95 12.90 -15.73
CA ASP A 25 -3.89 13.71 -16.33
C ASP A 25 -2.52 13.37 -15.72
N PRO A 26 -1.54 12.91 -16.53
CA PRO A 26 -0.18 12.63 -16.05
C PRO A 26 0.51 13.86 -15.44
N ASN A 27 0.17 15.08 -15.83
CA ASN A 27 0.71 16.30 -15.23
C ASN A 27 0.27 16.49 -13.78
N GLY A 28 -0.83 15.88 -13.38
CA GLY A 28 -1.32 15.89 -12.01
C GLY A 28 -0.56 14.96 -11.06
N VAL A 29 0.33 14.09 -11.55
CA VAL A 29 1.09 13.15 -10.73
C VAL A 29 2.11 13.90 -9.87
N GLN A 30 1.98 13.78 -8.56
CA GLN A 30 2.91 14.33 -7.58
C GLN A 30 3.26 13.26 -6.54
N LEU A 31 4.54 12.97 -6.38
CA LEU A 31 5.01 12.12 -5.29
C LEU A 31 4.68 12.77 -3.95
N LEU A 32 4.25 11.96 -2.98
CA LEU A 32 4.17 12.42 -1.61
C LEU A 32 5.56 12.74 -1.05
N PRO A 33 5.67 13.70 -0.11
CA PRO A 33 6.95 14.06 0.48
C PRO A 33 7.69 12.84 1.04
N GLY A 34 8.94 12.66 0.66
CA GLY A 34 9.77 11.54 1.13
C GLY A 34 9.52 10.19 0.47
N ALA A 35 8.44 10.01 -0.31
CA ALA A 35 8.06 8.70 -0.87
C ALA A 35 9.17 8.07 -1.72
N GLY A 36 9.80 8.81 -2.63
CA GLY A 36 10.88 8.27 -3.47
C GLY A 36 12.08 7.78 -2.66
N ARG A 37 12.48 8.54 -1.61
CA ARG A 37 13.59 8.12 -0.72
C ARG A 37 13.20 6.92 0.14
N ALA A 38 11.97 6.87 0.63
CA ALA A 38 11.47 5.74 1.41
C ALA A 38 11.46 4.45 0.60
N LEU A 39 10.93 4.49 -0.62
CA LEU A 39 10.92 3.33 -1.53
C LEU A 39 12.35 2.89 -1.90
N ARG A 40 13.27 3.84 -2.12
CA ARG A 40 14.68 3.53 -2.36
C ARG A 40 15.31 2.80 -1.18
N ALA A 41 15.09 3.28 0.04
CA ALA A 41 15.63 2.64 1.25
C ALA A 41 15.11 1.21 1.43
N LEU A 42 13.84 0.94 1.11
CA LEU A 42 13.29 -0.41 1.11
C LEU A 42 13.98 -1.31 0.07
N LEU A 43 14.18 -0.81 -1.16
CA LEU A 43 14.91 -1.56 -2.21
C LEU A 43 16.37 -1.82 -1.81
N ASP A 44 17.07 -0.84 -1.22
CA ASP A 44 18.45 -1.00 -0.76
C ASP A 44 18.58 -2.05 0.35
N ALA A 45 17.53 -2.23 1.14
CA ALA A 45 17.44 -3.29 2.15
C ALA A 45 17.03 -4.66 1.57
N GLY A 46 16.82 -4.77 0.26
CA GLY A 46 16.51 -6.03 -0.43
C GLY A 46 15.02 -6.37 -0.54
N HIS A 47 14.11 -5.46 -0.15
CA HIS A 47 12.68 -5.69 -0.32
C HIS A 47 12.25 -5.57 -1.78
N ARG A 48 11.25 -6.36 -2.20
CA ARG A 48 10.57 -6.22 -3.49
C ARG A 48 9.34 -5.32 -3.34
N LEU A 49 9.12 -4.43 -4.28
CA LEU A 49 8.01 -3.46 -4.24
C LEU A 49 6.94 -3.81 -5.28
N PHE A 50 5.68 -3.80 -4.86
CA PHE A 50 4.52 -4.07 -5.70
C PHE A 50 3.48 -2.96 -5.53
N LEU A 51 2.92 -2.43 -6.63
CA LEU A 51 1.76 -1.56 -6.55
C LEU A 51 0.47 -2.39 -6.63
N VAL A 52 -0.50 -2.10 -5.75
CA VAL A 52 -1.80 -2.76 -5.72
C VAL A 52 -2.89 -1.70 -5.59
N THR A 53 -3.53 -1.33 -6.70
CA THR A 53 -4.39 -0.13 -6.76
C THR A 53 -5.79 -0.40 -7.29
N ASN A 54 -6.79 0.26 -6.69
CA ASN A 54 -8.17 0.30 -7.18
C ASN A 54 -8.39 1.53 -8.06
N GLN A 55 -8.70 1.34 -9.33
CA GLN A 55 -8.89 2.39 -10.32
C GLN A 55 -10.33 2.41 -10.86
N SER A 56 -11.28 2.57 -9.96
CA SER A 56 -12.72 2.48 -10.29
C SER A 56 -13.23 3.56 -11.25
N GLY A 57 -12.46 4.61 -11.47
CA GLY A 57 -12.78 5.61 -12.49
C GLY A 57 -12.88 5.03 -13.90
N ILE A 58 -12.16 3.94 -14.18
CA ILE A 58 -12.23 3.23 -15.47
C ILE A 58 -13.62 2.60 -15.64
N GLY A 59 -14.07 1.76 -14.70
CA GLY A 59 -15.39 1.14 -14.75
C GLY A 59 -16.54 2.13 -14.63
N ARG A 60 -16.30 3.33 -14.07
CA ARG A 60 -17.26 4.43 -14.05
C ARG A 60 -17.26 5.29 -15.33
N GLY A 61 -16.33 5.06 -16.25
CA GLY A 61 -16.17 5.86 -17.46
C GLY A 61 -15.59 7.26 -17.26
N TYR A 62 -14.96 7.53 -16.10
CA TYR A 62 -14.38 8.85 -15.82
C TYR A 62 -13.02 9.03 -16.52
N PHE A 63 -12.29 7.96 -16.77
CA PHE A 63 -11.07 7.94 -17.55
C PHE A 63 -10.83 6.53 -18.14
N THR A 64 -9.97 6.46 -19.14
CA THR A 64 -9.67 5.24 -19.89
C THR A 64 -8.46 4.50 -19.34
N LEU A 65 -8.27 3.24 -19.78
CA LEU A 65 -7.03 2.48 -19.52
C LEU A 65 -5.80 3.20 -20.06
N ALA A 66 -5.91 3.87 -21.22
CA ALA A 66 -4.80 4.63 -21.80
C ALA A 66 -4.39 5.82 -20.91
N GLN A 67 -5.37 6.52 -20.33
CA GLN A 67 -5.10 7.60 -19.38
C GLN A 67 -4.48 7.07 -18.07
N PHE A 68 -4.98 5.95 -17.55
CA PHE A 68 -4.34 5.27 -16.42
C PHE A 68 -2.88 4.91 -16.74
N ALA A 69 -2.61 4.34 -17.92
CA ALA A 69 -1.26 3.97 -18.34
C ALA A 69 -0.33 5.20 -18.43
N ALA A 70 -0.82 6.33 -18.93
CA ALA A 70 -0.06 7.59 -18.99
C ALA A 70 0.28 8.12 -17.59
N VAL A 71 -0.67 8.09 -16.66
CA VAL A 71 -0.46 8.45 -15.24
C VAL A 71 0.57 7.52 -14.60
N GLN A 72 0.45 6.20 -14.83
CA GLN A 72 1.38 5.20 -14.30
C GLN A 72 2.80 5.41 -14.86
N GLN A 73 2.92 5.65 -16.16
CA GLN A 73 4.21 5.95 -16.79
C GLN A 73 4.85 7.21 -16.20
N ARG A 74 4.06 8.24 -15.94
CA ARG A 74 4.54 9.48 -15.28
C ARG A 74 5.04 9.22 -13.86
N LEU A 75 4.34 8.41 -13.08
CA LEU A 75 4.80 7.98 -11.77
C LEU A 75 6.17 7.29 -11.86
N LEU A 76 6.32 6.31 -12.75
CA LEU A 76 7.58 5.59 -12.95
C LEU A 76 8.72 6.52 -13.37
N GLN A 77 8.46 7.50 -14.24
CA GLN A 77 9.44 8.52 -14.61
C GLN A 77 9.92 9.34 -13.41
N LEU A 78 9.01 9.77 -12.53
CA LEU A 78 9.37 10.51 -11.33
C LEU A 78 10.19 9.67 -10.36
N LEU A 79 9.88 8.39 -10.23
CA LEU A 79 10.58 7.46 -9.34
C LEU A 79 11.97 7.07 -9.85
N ARG A 80 12.23 7.13 -11.16
CA ARG A 80 13.58 6.90 -11.74
C ARG A 80 14.64 7.85 -11.16
N GLN A 81 14.27 9.06 -10.78
CA GLN A 81 15.19 10.01 -10.13
C GLN A 81 15.73 9.48 -8.78
N PHE A 82 14.99 8.56 -8.17
CA PHE A 82 15.36 7.87 -6.93
C PHE A 82 15.90 6.46 -7.19
N ARG A 83 16.05 6.03 -8.46
CA ARG A 83 16.39 4.65 -8.84
C ARG A 83 15.42 3.62 -8.24
N VAL A 84 14.13 3.96 -8.23
CA VAL A 84 13.06 3.11 -7.72
C VAL A 84 12.33 2.49 -8.89
N GLU A 85 12.18 1.18 -8.84
CA GLU A 85 11.36 0.37 -9.75
C GLU A 85 10.45 -0.54 -8.94
N PHE A 86 9.21 -0.70 -9.40
CA PHE A 86 8.33 -1.73 -8.85
C PHE A 86 8.59 -3.05 -9.58
N THR A 87 8.54 -4.14 -8.83
CA THR A 87 8.61 -5.49 -9.41
C THR A 87 7.41 -5.73 -10.31
N ASP A 88 6.20 -5.27 -9.87
CA ASP A 88 4.98 -5.34 -10.68
C ASP A 88 3.91 -4.36 -10.19
N THR A 89 2.85 -4.20 -11.00
CA THR A 89 1.68 -3.37 -10.69
C THR A 89 0.40 -4.14 -11.00
N ALA A 90 -0.38 -4.45 -9.97
CA ALA A 90 -1.71 -5.03 -10.10
C ALA A 90 -2.79 -3.95 -9.91
N MET A 91 -3.73 -3.86 -10.87
CA MET A 91 -4.75 -2.82 -10.90
C MET A 91 -6.15 -3.42 -11.10
N CYS A 92 -7.11 -2.96 -10.29
CA CYS A 92 -8.53 -3.24 -10.48
C CYS A 92 -9.23 -2.07 -11.18
N PRO A 93 -9.75 -2.24 -12.41
CA PRO A 93 -10.44 -1.19 -13.14
C PRO A 93 -11.90 -1.03 -12.75
N HIS A 94 -12.49 -2.00 -12.05
CA HIS A 94 -13.93 -2.15 -11.87
C HIS A 94 -14.53 -1.13 -10.89
N ALA A 95 -15.72 -0.65 -11.22
CA ALA A 95 -16.55 0.11 -10.29
C ALA A 95 -17.07 -0.79 -9.14
N PRO A 96 -17.39 -0.22 -7.95
CA PRO A 96 -17.81 -1.00 -6.79
C PRO A 96 -19.00 -1.93 -7.05
N GLN A 97 -19.97 -1.48 -7.86
CA GLN A 97 -21.19 -2.21 -8.19
C GLN A 97 -20.98 -3.41 -9.13
N GLU A 98 -19.84 -3.52 -9.81
CA GLU A 98 -19.53 -4.62 -10.71
C GLU A 98 -19.21 -5.93 -10.00
N GLY A 99 -19.01 -5.92 -8.68
CA GLY A 99 -18.87 -7.12 -7.87
C GLY A 99 -17.63 -7.99 -8.16
N CYS A 100 -16.61 -7.47 -8.85
CA CYS A 100 -15.41 -8.19 -9.25
C CYS A 100 -14.63 -8.77 -8.06
N GLN A 101 -13.78 -9.77 -8.28
CA GLN A 101 -12.95 -10.37 -7.23
C GLN A 101 -11.63 -9.62 -6.99
N CYS A 102 -11.23 -8.71 -7.89
CA CYS A 102 -9.93 -8.04 -7.80
C CYS A 102 -9.95 -6.74 -6.97
N ARG A 103 -11.11 -6.07 -6.78
CA ARG A 103 -11.17 -4.81 -6.05
C ARG A 103 -10.92 -5.00 -4.56
N LYS A 104 -9.86 -4.36 -4.01
CA LYS A 104 -9.63 -4.30 -2.57
C LYS A 104 -10.90 -3.84 -1.82
N PRO A 105 -11.34 -4.52 -0.75
CA PRO A 105 -10.63 -5.49 0.05
C PRO A 105 -10.73 -6.96 -0.40
N ARG A 106 -11.19 -7.27 -1.61
CA ARG A 106 -11.10 -8.62 -2.18
C ARG A 106 -9.67 -8.89 -2.66
N ILE A 107 -9.24 -10.14 -2.61
CA ILE A 107 -7.82 -10.51 -2.73
C ILE A 107 -7.36 -10.90 -4.15
N GLY A 108 -8.20 -10.72 -5.18
CA GLY A 108 -7.84 -11.16 -6.54
C GLY A 108 -6.56 -10.53 -7.10
N LEU A 109 -6.22 -9.27 -6.70
CA LEU A 109 -4.93 -8.67 -7.07
C LEU A 109 -3.76 -9.35 -6.35
N TRP A 110 -3.94 -9.79 -5.09
CA TRP A 110 -2.96 -10.57 -4.37
C TRP A 110 -2.73 -11.93 -5.04
N GLU A 111 -3.80 -12.65 -5.37
CA GLU A 111 -3.71 -13.95 -6.04
C GLU A 111 -2.98 -13.86 -7.39
N GLN A 112 -3.25 -12.81 -8.17
CA GLN A 112 -2.52 -12.54 -9.40
C GLN A 112 -1.01 -12.39 -9.14
N LEU A 113 -0.61 -11.51 -8.24
CA LEU A 113 0.80 -11.25 -7.94
C LEU A 113 1.48 -12.48 -7.31
N ARG A 114 0.78 -13.18 -6.41
CA ARG A 114 1.29 -14.36 -5.74
C ARG A 114 1.65 -15.47 -6.73
N LEU A 115 0.78 -15.73 -7.70
CA LEU A 115 1.01 -16.75 -8.72
C LEU A 115 2.12 -16.36 -9.70
N THR A 116 2.26 -15.06 -10.01
CA THR A 116 3.26 -14.58 -10.98
C THR A 116 4.67 -14.48 -10.38
N HIS A 117 4.77 -14.18 -9.08
CA HIS A 117 6.05 -13.83 -8.44
C HIS A 117 6.39 -14.72 -7.25
N ASP A 118 5.69 -15.83 -7.03
CA ASP A 118 5.88 -16.77 -5.93
C ASP A 118 5.88 -16.06 -4.56
N LEU A 119 4.87 -15.18 -4.34
CA LEU A 119 4.79 -14.44 -3.09
C LEU A 119 4.22 -15.33 -1.98
N VAL A 120 4.80 -15.20 -0.78
CA VAL A 120 4.33 -15.87 0.43
C VAL A 120 3.69 -14.84 1.37
N PRO A 121 2.48 -15.11 1.89
CA PRO A 121 1.77 -14.17 2.76
C PRO A 121 2.59 -13.78 3.99
N GLU A 122 3.29 -14.74 4.60
CA GLU A 122 4.09 -14.58 5.81
C GLU A 122 5.32 -13.66 5.64
N GLN A 123 5.68 -13.37 4.39
CA GLN A 123 6.79 -12.47 4.03
C GLN A 123 6.30 -11.20 3.32
N SER A 124 5.00 -10.91 3.40
CA SER A 124 4.38 -9.82 2.66
C SER A 124 3.65 -8.86 3.60
N ILE A 125 3.75 -7.56 3.32
CA ILE A 125 3.05 -6.51 4.06
C ILE A 125 2.35 -5.56 3.10
N MET A 126 1.18 -5.05 3.48
CA MET A 126 0.45 -4.02 2.74
C MET A 126 0.59 -2.65 3.41
N ILE A 127 0.89 -1.62 2.62
CA ILE A 127 0.88 -0.22 3.03
C ILE A 127 -0.17 0.52 2.21
N GLY A 128 -1.12 1.17 2.87
CA GLY A 128 -2.17 1.94 2.20
C GLY A 128 -2.76 3.04 3.08
N ASP A 129 -3.60 3.88 2.51
CA ASP A 129 -4.27 5.00 3.17
C ASP A 129 -5.75 4.74 3.47
N LYS A 130 -6.25 3.53 3.16
CA LYS A 130 -7.67 3.19 3.28
C LYS A 130 -7.89 1.92 4.11
N ILE A 131 -9.02 1.82 4.78
CA ILE A 131 -9.44 0.59 5.48
C ILE A 131 -9.50 -0.61 4.53
N ALA A 132 -9.80 -0.37 3.26
CA ALA A 132 -9.80 -1.42 2.24
C ALA A 132 -8.43 -2.09 2.07
N ASP A 133 -7.33 -1.37 2.29
CA ASP A 133 -5.96 -1.89 2.21
C ASP A 133 -5.65 -2.79 3.41
N ILE A 134 -6.08 -2.36 4.60
CA ILE A 134 -5.91 -3.14 5.83
C ILE A 134 -6.71 -4.44 5.75
N ARG A 135 -7.99 -4.35 5.34
CA ARG A 135 -8.84 -5.53 5.14
C ARG A 135 -8.33 -6.45 4.03
N PHE A 136 -7.73 -5.89 2.98
CA PHE A 136 -7.08 -6.67 1.93
C PHE A 136 -5.91 -7.49 2.51
N ALA A 137 -5.02 -6.87 3.28
CA ALA A 137 -3.90 -7.55 3.93
C ALA A 137 -4.38 -8.70 4.83
N ARG A 138 -5.38 -8.44 5.68
CA ARG A 138 -5.93 -9.45 6.60
C ARG A 138 -6.58 -10.62 5.85
N ARG A 139 -7.34 -10.35 4.80
CA ARG A 139 -7.98 -11.40 3.98
C ARG A 139 -6.98 -12.22 3.17
N ALA A 140 -5.89 -11.62 2.74
CA ALA A 140 -4.81 -12.30 2.06
C ALA A 140 -3.86 -13.05 3.01
N GLY A 141 -4.06 -12.94 4.33
CA GLY A 141 -3.20 -13.56 5.34
C GLY A 141 -1.80 -12.99 5.40
N LEU A 142 -1.61 -11.72 4.98
CA LEU A 142 -0.29 -11.09 4.97
C LEU A 142 0.27 -10.95 6.39
N ALA A 143 1.58 -11.00 6.51
CA ALA A 143 2.29 -10.87 7.79
C ALA A 143 2.12 -9.50 8.47
N GLY A 144 1.65 -8.49 7.73
CA GLY A 144 1.39 -7.19 8.30
C GLY A 144 0.61 -6.24 7.40
N SER A 145 0.14 -5.17 8.03
CA SER A 145 -0.54 -4.05 7.37
C SER A 145 -0.20 -2.73 8.04
N THR A 146 0.04 -1.71 7.24
CA THR A 146 0.33 -0.35 7.70
C THR A 146 -0.67 0.62 7.11
N LEU A 147 -1.33 1.40 7.97
CA LEU A 147 -2.13 2.55 7.54
C LEU A 147 -1.25 3.80 7.57
N VAL A 148 -1.12 4.50 6.44
CA VAL A 148 -0.46 5.80 6.40
C VAL A 148 -1.50 6.92 6.53
N LEU A 149 -1.16 8.00 7.28
CA LEU A 149 -2.09 9.11 7.54
C LEU A 149 -2.19 10.12 6.37
N THR A 150 -1.47 9.89 5.28
CA THR A 150 -1.63 10.62 4.03
C THR A 150 -2.94 10.24 3.32
N GLY A 151 -3.34 10.98 2.29
CA GLY A 151 -4.55 10.68 1.54
C GLY A 151 -5.81 10.65 2.40
N HIS A 152 -6.49 9.51 2.44
CA HIS A 152 -7.66 9.25 3.28
C HIS A 152 -7.32 8.73 4.69
N GLY A 153 -6.04 8.54 5.00
CA GLY A 153 -5.58 7.80 6.18
C GLY A 153 -6.02 8.38 7.51
N VAL A 154 -6.06 9.71 7.66
CA VAL A 154 -6.57 10.34 8.89
C VAL A 154 -8.03 9.93 9.17
N ASN A 155 -8.88 9.96 8.15
CA ASN A 155 -10.29 9.57 8.28
C ASN A 155 -10.41 8.06 8.55
N ALA A 156 -9.62 7.25 7.84
CA ALA A 156 -9.57 5.80 8.05
C ALA A 156 -9.11 5.44 9.47
N ALA A 157 -8.08 6.11 10.00
CA ALA A 157 -7.59 5.90 11.35
C ALA A 157 -8.67 6.24 12.39
N ARG A 158 -9.35 7.37 12.24
CA ARG A 158 -10.45 7.78 13.14
C ARG A 158 -11.62 6.79 13.09
N GLU A 159 -12.01 6.30 11.91
CA GLU A 159 -13.06 5.28 11.75
C GLU A 159 -12.68 3.97 12.46
N LEU A 160 -11.39 3.61 12.48
CA LEU A 160 -10.87 2.47 13.21
C LEU A 160 -10.70 2.73 14.72
N GLY A 161 -11.01 3.95 15.19
CA GLY A 161 -10.95 4.33 16.60
C GLY A 161 -9.58 4.82 17.07
N TRP A 162 -8.64 5.08 16.15
CA TRP A 162 -7.35 5.68 16.49
C TRP A 162 -7.50 7.17 16.81
N SER A 163 -6.86 7.62 17.86
CA SER A 163 -6.70 9.04 18.13
C SER A 163 -5.56 9.57 17.29
N VAL A 164 -5.84 10.57 16.46
CA VAL A 164 -4.85 11.23 15.60
C VAL A 164 -4.79 12.69 16.03
N ALA A 165 -3.64 13.11 16.55
CA ALA A 165 -3.40 14.52 16.90
C ALA A 165 -3.43 15.41 15.64
N ASP A 166 -3.65 16.71 15.81
CA ASP A 166 -3.76 17.66 14.70
C ASP A 166 -2.47 17.74 13.85
N ASP A 167 -1.32 17.42 14.44
CA ASP A 167 -0.03 17.33 13.73
C ASP A 167 0.12 16.04 12.90
N GLY A 168 -0.77 15.06 13.04
CA GLY A 168 -0.77 13.80 12.30
C GLY A 168 0.43 12.89 12.58
N ARG A 169 1.25 13.18 13.60
CA ARG A 169 2.55 12.50 13.81
C ARG A 169 2.56 11.41 14.86
N SER A 170 1.60 11.44 15.76
CA SER A 170 1.58 10.54 16.92
C SER A 170 0.21 9.87 17.06
N PRO A 171 -0.14 8.92 16.18
CA PRO A 171 -1.39 8.19 16.31
C PRO A 171 -1.35 7.27 17.53
N THR A 172 -2.43 7.28 18.31
CA THR A 172 -2.58 6.41 19.48
C THR A 172 -3.64 5.35 19.19
N PRO A 173 -3.35 4.05 19.40
CA PRO A 173 -4.29 2.97 19.14
C PRO A 173 -5.48 3.01 20.10
N PRO A 174 -6.64 2.50 19.67
CA PRO A 174 -7.77 2.28 20.58
C PRO A 174 -7.44 1.16 21.58
N PRO A 175 -8.12 1.10 22.74
CA PRO A 175 -8.01 -0.01 23.66
C PRO A 175 -8.29 -1.33 22.93
N HIS A 176 -7.46 -2.36 23.19
CA HIS A 176 -7.57 -3.70 22.57
C HIS A 176 -7.52 -3.69 21.02
N ALA A 177 -6.73 -2.78 20.43
CA ALA A 177 -6.54 -2.73 18.97
C ALA A 177 -6.05 -4.07 18.41
N SER A 178 -5.14 -4.74 19.11
CA SER A 178 -4.59 -6.06 18.74
C SER A 178 -5.65 -7.16 18.57
N ASP A 179 -6.79 -7.04 19.27
CA ASP A 179 -7.83 -8.08 19.30
C ASP A 179 -8.87 -7.91 18.18
N ARG A 180 -8.76 -6.84 17.40
CA ARG A 180 -9.71 -6.51 16.32
C ARG A 180 -9.13 -6.91 14.94
N PRO A 181 -9.85 -7.73 14.15
CA PRO A 181 -9.34 -8.25 12.87
C PRO A 181 -9.09 -7.19 11.79
N ASP A 182 -9.74 -6.03 11.89
CA ASP A 182 -9.66 -4.94 10.90
C ASP A 182 -8.64 -3.85 11.27
N GLN A 183 -7.86 -4.03 12.37
CA GLN A 183 -6.87 -3.04 12.79
C GLN A 183 -5.56 -3.19 12.00
N PRO A 184 -4.89 -2.08 11.64
CA PRO A 184 -3.53 -2.13 11.13
C PRO A 184 -2.55 -2.54 12.23
N ASP A 185 -1.42 -3.14 11.86
CA ASP A 185 -0.34 -3.45 12.82
C ASP A 185 0.38 -2.17 13.25
N ILE A 186 0.35 -1.15 12.40
CA ILE A 186 0.87 0.19 12.70
C ILE A 186 0.08 1.25 11.91
N VAL A 187 -0.07 2.43 12.52
CA VAL A 187 -0.47 3.67 11.85
C VAL A 187 0.75 4.58 11.80
N ALA A 188 1.17 4.96 10.60
CA ALA A 188 2.35 5.78 10.36
C ALA A 188 1.95 7.13 9.76
N ALA A 189 2.68 8.20 10.09
CA ALA A 189 2.39 9.54 9.56
C ALA A 189 2.41 9.59 8.02
N ASP A 190 3.35 8.88 7.41
CA ASP A 190 3.57 8.83 5.97
C ASP A 190 4.32 7.56 5.56
N LEU A 191 4.56 7.39 4.26
CA LEU A 191 5.33 6.27 3.73
C LEU A 191 6.77 6.22 4.26
N ALA A 192 7.38 7.37 4.56
CA ALA A 192 8.73 7.39 5.11
C ALA A 192 8.77 6.85 6.55
N ALA A 193 7.75 7.16 7.36
CA ALA A 193 7.60 6.60 8.70
C ALA A 193 7.31 5.08 8.64
N ALA A 194 6.45 4.65 7.71
CA ALA A 194 6.16 3.24 7.48
C ALA A 194 7.42 2.45 7.08
N ALA A 195 8.21 2.99 6.14
CA ALA A 195 9.46 2.38 5.70
C ALA A 195 10.48 2.26 6.85
N ARG A 196 10.66 3.33 7.65
CA ARG A 196 11.54 3.27 8.84
C ARG A 196 11.11 2.15 9.78
N TRP A 197 9.83 2.02 10.08
CA TRP A 197 9.34 0.97 10.95
C TRP A 197 9.63 -0.43 10.37
N ILE A 198 9.38 -0.67 9.07
CA ILE A 198 9.69 -1.95 8.41
C ILE A 198 11.18 -2.28 8.54
N LEU A 199 12.05 -1.31 8.30
CA LEU A 199 13.50 -1.48 8.36
C LEU A 199 14.04 -1.76 9.77
N THR A 200 13.28 -1.45 10.82
CA THR A 200 13.64 -1.75 12.22
C THR A 200 13.09 -3.08 12.73
N GLN A 201 12.26 -3.79 11.94
CA GLN A 201 11.74 -5.08 12.39
C GLN A 201 12.85 -6.13 12.44
N PRO A 202 12.91 -6.94 13.51
CA PRO A 202 13.88 -8.03 13.60
C PRO A 202 13.63 -9.07 12.51
N GLU A 203 14.71 -9.71 12.08
CA GLU A 203 14.60 -10.90 11.24
C GLU A 203 13.81 -11.98 11.99
N GLN A 204 12.86 -12.63 11.31
CA GLN A 204 12.28 -13.84 11.90
C GLN A 204 13.32 -14.95 11.84
N PRO A 205 13.56 -15.67 12.96
CA PRO A 205 14.37 -16.86 12.88
C PRO A 205 13.76 -17.84 11.86
N PRO A 206 14.59 -18.58 11.12
CA PRO A 206 14.08 -19.62 10.24
C PRO A 206 13.13 -20.51 11.06
N ARG A 207 11.92 -20.75 10.58
CA ARG A 207 11.06 -21.77 11.18
C ARG A 207 11.75 -23.09 10.89
N ASP A 208 12.35 -23.66 11.94
CA ASP A 208 12.89 -25.03 11.88
C ASP A 208 11.76 -25.91 11.35
N GLY A 209 12.04 -26.56 10.21
CA GLY A 209 11.07 -27.41 9.55
C GLY A 209 10.63 -28.53 10.49
N LEU A 210 9.31 -28.67 10.62
CA LEU A 210 8.66 -29.90 11.08
C LEU A 210 8.45 -30.80 9.87
#